data_7a8c9741ce2db6a17c38432414f82190
#
_entry.id   7a8c9741ce2db6a17c38432414f82190
#
_cell.length_a   1.000
_cell.length_b   1.000
_cell.length_c   1.000
_cell.angle_alpha   90.00
_cell.angle_beta   90.00
_cell.angle_gamma   90.00
#
_symmetry.space_group_name_H-M   'P 1'
#
loop_
_entity.id
_entity.type
_entity.pdbx_description
1 polymer ?
#
loop_
_entity_poly.entity_id
_entity_poly.type
_entity_poly.pdbx_seq_one_letter_code
_entity_poly.pdbx_strand_id
1 'polypeptide(L)'
;MSVGVSMHRRDVSVRHPDVLLRSPVFLPLAIFEKDSDPGSYVGIRLFKQMFQSIYDTMIAGGRWHLIFQGLGITVLIAVCAFLIGTVLGCIFALMKISTKKVLRGIAEVYTTVIRGIPLATQLMIFYFVVFAPLGMDRLAVAILAYGINSGAYCTEILRAGIQGVDIGQTEAGHSLGLSHWQTLRKIILPQAVKAVLPTYASEFIVLIKETSVASFIAVTDLTKAGDMIRNATYNAWIPLLTCAIIYLILTVGLTKLFGMIEKRMAKSDRS
;
A
#
# COMPACT_ATOMS: atom_id res chain seq x y z
N MET A 1 33.71 -49.25 34.75
CA MET A 1 33.48 -49.38 33.30
C MET A 1 33.05 -48.01 32.80
N SER A 2 34.00 -47.21 32.32
CA SER A 2 33.77 -45.88 31.74
C SER A 2 33.83 -46.01 30.22
N VAL A 3 32.68 -45.68 29.57
CA VAL A 3 32.63 -45.64 28.11
C VAL A 3 32.88 -44.21 27.68
N GLY A 4 34.10 -43.97 27.18
CA GLY A 4 34.46 -42.69 26.59
C GLY A 4 33.85 -42.57 25.19
N VAL A 5 32.97 -41.59 24.99
CA VAL A 5 32.48 -41.21 23.64
C VAL A 5 33.47 -40.20 23.06
N SER A 6 34.27 -40.67 22.10
CA SER A 6 35.13 -39.83 21.27
C SER A 6 34.28 -39.06 20.23
N MET A 7 34.07 -37.77 20.43
CA MET A 7 33.52 -36.86 19.41
C MET A 7 34.58 -36.59 18.35
N HIS A 8 34.42 -37.23 17.20
CA HIS A 8 35.19 -36.97 16.00
C HIS A 8 34.76 -35.62 15.42
N ARG A 9 35.56 -34.57 15.67
CA ARG A 9 35.42 -33.28 14.94
C ARG A 9 35.65 -33.56 13.46
N ARG A 10 34.60 -33.57 12.68
CA ARG A 10 34.71 -33.43 11.22
C ARG A 10 35.07 -31.98 10.91
N ASP A 11 36.30 -31.75 10.55
CA ASP A 11 36.74 -30.51 9.89
C ASP A 11 35.95 -30.37 8.60
N VAL A 12 34.92 -29.50 8.62
CA VAL A 12 34.30 -28.98 7.40
C VAL A 12 35.29 -27.97 6.85
N SER A 13 36.26 -28.43 6.10
CA SER A 13 37.10 -27.58 5.28
C SER A 13 36.18 -26.95 4.20
N VAL A 14 35.84 -25.69 4.40
CA VAL A 14 35.14 -24.87 3.38
C VAL A 14 36.13 -24.69 2.22
N ARG A 15 36.14 -25.66 1.32
CA ARG A 15 36.83 -25.54 0.02
C ARG A 15 36.01 -24.59 -0.82
N HIS A 16 36.59 -23.49 -1.19
CA HIS A 16 36.14 -22.40 -2.06
C HIS A 16 35.37 -21.25 -1.38
N PRO A 17 36.10 -20.29 -0.74
CA PRO A 17 35.52 -18.99 -0.39
C PRO A 17 35.07 -18.20 -1.65
N ASP A 18 35.69 -18.44 -2.81
CA ASP A 18 35.38 -17.76 -4.07
C ASP A 18 33.98 -18.06 -4.65
N VAL A 19 33.34 -19.16 -4.27
CA VAL A 19 31.98 -19.50 -4.74
C VAL A 19 30.91 -18.71 -4.02
N LEU A 20 31.12 -18.41 -2.73
CA LEU A 20 30.18 -17.60 -1.94
C LEU A 20 30.23 -16.12 -2.36
N LEU A 21 31.38 -15.59 -2.73
CA LEU A 21 31.55 -14.20 -3.18
C LEU A 21 30.99 -13.95 -4.59
N ARG A 22 30.80 -14.99 -5.40
CA ARG A 22 30.17 -14.90 -6.74
C ARG A 22 28.65 -14.95 -6.72
N SER A 23 28.02 -15.21 -5.57
CA SER A 23 26.56 -15.15 -5.47
C SER A 23 26.08 -13.71 -5.56
N PRO A 24 25.01 -13.39 -6.31
CA PRO A 24 24.48 -12.04 -6.42
C PRO A 24 23.98 -11.45 -5.08
N VAL A 25 23.85 -12.27 -4.05
CA VAL A 25 23.49 -11.85 -2.69
C VAL A 25 24.62 -11.07 -2.00
N PHE A 26 25.90 -11.35 -2.36
CA PHE A 26 27.08 -10.71 -1.74
C PHE A 26 27.72 -9.60 -2.61
N LEU A 27 27.12 -9.29 -3.77
CA LEU A 27 27.59 -8.21 -4.64
C LEU A 27 27.81 -6.86 -3.90
N PRO A 28 26.95 -6.43 -2.96
CA PRO A 28 27.18 -5.20 -2.19
C PRO A 28 28.39 -5.27 -1.25
N LEU A 29 28.77 -6.47 -0.77
CA LEU A 29 29.95 -6.61 0.10
C LEU A 29 31.26 -6.61 -0.70
N ALA A 30 31.24 -7.06 -1.95
CA ALA A 30 32.39 -7.00 -2.86
C ALA A 30 32.80 -5.55 -3.23
N ILE A 31 31.90 -4.55 -3.00
CA ILE A 31 32.21 -3.13 -3.21
C ILE A 31 33.27 -2.63 -2.22
N PHE A 32 33.44 -3.28 -1.07
CA PHE A 32 34.39 -2.91 -0.02
C PHE A 32 35.69 -3.73 -0.09
N GLU A 33 35.82 -4.69 -0.98
CA GLU A 33 37.05 -5.44 -1.14
C GLU A 33 38.07 -4.58 -1.90
N LYS A 34 39.09 -4.16 -1.20
CA LYS A 34 40.19 -3.30 -1.70
C LYS A 34 41.02 -4.14 -2.69
N ASP A 35 40.78 -3.93 -3.98
CA ASP A 35 41.65 -4.49 -5.02
C ASP A 35 43.05 -3.87 -4.89
N SER A 36 44.08 -4.70 -4.85
CA SER A 36 45.46 -4.31 -4.63
C SER A 36 46.15 -3.69 -5.87
N ASP A 37 45.40 -3.51 -6.96
CA ASP A 37 45.90 -2.93 -8.21
C ASP A 37 45.41 -1.48 -8.40
N PRO A 38 46.34 -0.46 -8.26
CA PRO A 38 45.94 0.96 -8.30
C PRO A 38 45.53 1.49 -9.68
N GLY A 39 45.53 0.68 -10.72
CA GLY A 39 45.12 1.03 -12.08
C GLY A 39 43.78 0.42 -12.52
N SER A 40 43.12 -0.36 -11.68
CA SER A 40 41.92 -1.07 -12.11
C SER A 40 40.69 -0.16 -12.05
N TYR A 41 39.96 -0.10 -13.17
CA TYR A 41 38.67 0.59 -13.29
C TYR A 41 37.55 -0.19 -12.53
N VAL A 42 37.73 -0.40 -11.23
CA VAL A 42 36.81 -1.15 -10.36
C VAL A 42 35.38 -0.65 -10.52
N GLY A 43 35.18 0.67 -10.55
CA GLY A 43 33.87 1.29 -10.74
C GLY A 43 33.18 0.92 -12.07
N ILE A 44 33.94 0.86 -13.17
CA ILE A 44 33.39 0.51 -14.49
C ILE A 44 33.03 -0.99 -14.54
N ARG A 45 33.83 -1.83 -13.91
CA ARG A 45 33.58 -3.28 -13.86
C ARG A 45 32.35 -3.58 -13.03
N LEU A 46 32.21 -2.98 -11.85
CA LEU A 46 31.04 -3.09 -10.99
C LEU A 46 29.78 -2.57 -11.67
N PHE A 47 29.87 -1.45 -12.37
CA PHE A 47 28.76 -0.89 -13.13
C PHE A 47 28.29 -1.83 -14.25
N LYS A 48 29.24 -2.42 -15.01
CA LYS A 48 28.91 -3.42 -16.04
C LYS A 48 28.27 -4.67 -15.45
N GLN A 49 28.78 -5.18 -14.33
CA GLN A 49 28.22 -6.36 -13.66
C GLN A 49 26.80 -6.08 -13.13
N MET A 50 26.57 -4.90 -12.57
CA MET A 50 25.23 -4.48 -12.10
C MET A 50 24.25 -4.38 -13.28
N PHE A 51 24.66 -3.75 -14.39
CA PHE A 51 23.84 -3.65 -15.60
C PHE A 51 23.52 -5.02 -16.19
N GLN A 52 24.51 -5.90 -16.28
CA GLN A 52 24.31 -7.28 -16.76
C GLN A 52 23.34 -8.03 -15.84
N SER A 53 23.49 -7.89 -14.53
CA SER A 53 22.59 -8.53 -13.56
C SER A 53 21.15 -8.01 -13.67
N ILE A 54 20.93 -6.72 -13.92
CA ILE A 54 19.61 -6.15 -14.18
C ILE A 54 19.03 -6.74 -15.48
N TYR A 55 19.83 -6.77 -16.54
CA TYR A 55 19.41 -7.34 -17.82
C TYR A 55 18.99 -8.80 -17.68
N ASP A 56 19.84 -9.64 -17.07
CA ASP A 56 19.59 -11.07 -16.89
C ASP A 56 18.38 -11.34 -15.97
N THR A 57 18.21 -10.50 -14.93
CA THR A 57 17.12 -10.66 -13.97
C THR A 57 15.77 -10.21 -14.54
N MET A 58 15.73 -9.08 -15.25
CA MET A 58 14.48 -8.44 -15.65
C MET A 58 14.14 -8.63 -17.12
N ILE A 59 15.13 -8.56 -18.03
CA ILE A 59 14.90 -8.46 -19.46
C ILE A 59 15.06 -9.80 -20.16
N ALA A 60 16.19 -10.52 -19.95
CA ALA A 60 16.52 -11.75 -20.67
C ALA A 60 15.43 -12.85 -20.56
N GLY A 61 14.68 -12.88 -19.45
CA GLY A 61 13.56 -13.81 -19.25
C GLY A 61 12.18 -13.22 -19.52
N GLY A 62 12.07 -12.02 -20.09
CA GLY A 62 10.78 -11.31 -20.28
C GLY A 62 10.04 -10.96 -18.99
N ARG A 63 10.73 -11.00 -17.82
CA ARG A 63 10.10 -10.87 -16.50
C ARG A 63 9.56 -9.48 -16.19
N TRP A 64 9.96 -8.47 -16.93
CA TRP A 64 9.42 -7.13 -16.87
C TRP A 64 7.89 -7.10 -17.09
N HIS A 65 7.34 -8.05 -17.89
CA HIS A 65 5.90 -8.20 -18.08
C HIS A 65 5.18 -8.49 -16.77
N LEU A 66 5.76 -9.31 -15.87
CA LEU A 66 5.19 -9.60 -14.55
C LEU A 66 5.08 -8.33 -13.70
N ILE A 67 6.08 -7.47 -13.77
CA ILE A 67 6.08 -6.19 -13.05
C ILE A 67 4.94 -5.28 -13.54
N PHE A 68 4.77 -5.13 -14.86
CA PHE A 68 3.69 -4.30 -15.40
C PHE A 68 2.30 -4.90 -15.13
N GLN A 69 2.16 -6.22 -15.21
CA GLN A 69 0.92 -6.90 -14.82
C GLN A 69 0.62 -6.70 -13.33
N GLY A 70 1.61 -6.90 -12.46
CA GLY A 70 1.48 -6.67 -11.03
C GLY A 70 1.14 -5.21 -10.69
N LEU A 71 1.77 -4.25 -11.38
CA LEU A 71 1.43 -2.82 -11.24
C LEU A 71 -0.02 -2.55 -11.65
N GLY A 72 -0.48 -3.13 -12.76
CA GLY A 72 -1.87 -3.02 -13.21
C GLY A 72 -2.87 -3.54 -12.17
N ILE A 73 -2.59 -4.70 -11.56
CA ILE A 73 -3.41 -5.28 -10.48
C ILE A 73 -3.37 -4.40 -9.23
N THR A 74 -2.21 -3.87 -8.83
CA THR A 74 -2.07 -2.92 -7.71
C THR A 74 -2.98 -1.70 -7.91
N VAL A 75 -2.90 -1.06 -9.08
CA VAL A 75 -3.73 0.11 -9.40
C VAL A 75 -5.22 -0.25 -9.46
N LEU A 76 -5.56 -1.38 -10.06
CA LEU A 76 -6.95 -1.86 -10.14
C LEU A 76 -7.56 -2.07 -8.75
N ILE A 77 -6.85 -2.78 -7.86
CA ILE A 77 -7.30 -2.98 -6.48
C ILE A 77 -7.50 -1.63 -5.80
N ALA A 78 -6.49 -0.75 -5.85
CA ALA A 78 -6.54 0.55 -5.18
C ALA A 78 -7.71 1.41 -5.66
N VAL A 79 -7.92 1.52 -6.96
CA VAL A 79 -9.01 2.32 -7.53
C VAL A 79 -10.37 1.74 -7.16
N CYS A 80 -10.59 0.44 -7.39
CA CYS A 80 -11.88 -0.19 -7.10
C CYS A 80 -12.19 -0.16 -5.60
N ALA A 81 -11.20 -0.48 -4.76
CA ALA A 81 -11.36 -0.44 -3.31
C ALA A 81 -11.64 0.98 -2.79
N PHE A 82 -10.97 1.99 -3.34
CA PHE A 82 -11.20 3.38 -2.96
C PHE A 82 -12.60 3.86 -3.33
N LEU A 83 -13.11 3.46 -4.49
CA LEU A 83 -14.49 3.78 -4.89
C LEU A 83 -15.51 3.12 -3.95
N ILE A 84 -15.33 1.83 -3.63
CA ILE A 84 -16.17 1.14 -2.64
C ILE A 84 -16.04 1.81 -1.28
N GLY A 85 -14.82 2.11 -0.85
CA GLY A 85 -14.51 2.79 0.40
C GLY A 85 -15.13 4.17 0.50
N THR A 86 -15.16 4.93 -0.61
CA THR A 86 -15.84 6.23 -0.69
C THR A 86 -17.34 6.08 -0.43
N VAL A 87 -17.99 5.14 -1.10
CA VAL A 87 -19.43 4.91 -0.93
C VAL A 87 -19.76 4.50 0.52
N LEU A 88 -19.02 3.50 1.05
CA LEU A 88 -19.19 3.06 2.43
C LEU A 88 -18.88 4.20 3.41
N GLY A 89 -17.81 4.95 3.17
CA GLY A 89 -17.39 6.09 3.97
C GLY A 89 -18.47 7.16 4.07
N CYS A 90 -19.11 7.51 2.95
CA CYS A 90 -20.23 8.45 2.95
C CYS A 90 -21.43 7.93 3.76
N ILE A 91 -21.82 6.67 3.56
CA ILE A 91 -22.95 6.06 4.28
C ILE A 91 -22.69 6.07 5.78
N PHE A 92 -21.55 5.53 6.22
CA PHE A 92 -21.25 5.41 7.65
C PHE A 92 -20.90 6.75 8.31
N ALA A 93 -20.34 7.72 7.58
CA ALA A 93 -20.16 9.07 8.10
C ALA A 93 -21.50 9.75 8.41
N LEU A 94 -22.47 9.65 7.49
CA LEU A 94 -23.83 10.15 7.74
C LEU A 94 -24.51 9.43 8.90
N MET A 95 -24.30 8.12 9.05
CA MET A 95 -24.81 7.36 10.18
C MET A 95 -24.17 7.83 11.50
N LYS A 96 -22.87 8.13 11.51
CA LYS A 96 -22.15 8.60 12.71
C LYS A 96 -22.59 9.98 13.19
N ILE A 97 -22.95 10.88 12.29
CA ILE A 97 -23.45 12.21 12.64
C ILE A 97 -24.96 12.22 12.93
N SER A 98 -25.65 11.10 12.72
CA SER A 98 -27.10 10.98 12.97
C SER A 98 -27.44 11.12 14.45
N THR A 99 -28.59 11.74 14.74
CA THR A 99 -29.17 11.82 16.09
C THR A 99 -29.70 10.46 16.58
N LYS A 100 -29.96 9.51 15.66
CA LYS A 100 -30.45 8.17 15.97
C LYS A 100 -29.35 7.31 16.57
N LYS A 101 -29.43 7.00 17.86
CA LYS A 101 -28.42 6.21 18.61
C LYS A 101 -28.06 4.87 17.95
N VAL A 102 -29.06 4.18 17.36
CA VAL A 102 -28.85 2.88 16.69
C VAL A 102 -27.94 3.02 15.48
N LEU A 103 -28.21 3.98 14.59
CA LEU A 103 -27.38 4.22 13.39
C LEU A 103 -25.94 4.58 13.78
N ARG A 104 -25.80 5.49 14.75
CA ARG A 104 -24.48 5.87 15.26
C ARG A 104 -23.75 4.68 15.86
N GLY A 105 -24.44 3.83 16.64
CA GLY A 105 -23.83 2.62 17.24
C GLY A 105 -23.33 1.63 16.19
N ILE A 106 -24.10 1.36 15.14
CA ILE A 106 -23.68 0.48 14.03
C ILE A 106 -22.42 1.02 13.34
N ALA A 107 -22.39 2.32 13.02
CA ALA A 107 -21.24 2.95 12.41
C ALA A 107 -20.01 2.97 13.32
N GLU A 108 -20.20 3.12 14.64
CA GLU A 108 -19.14 3.06 15.64
C GLU A 108 -18.52 1.66 15.70
N VAL A 109 -19.35 0.61 15.78
CA VAL A 109 -18.89 -0.78 15.78
C VAL A 109 -18.09 -1.08 14.49
N TYR A 110 -18.64 -0.70 13.32
CA TYR A 110 -17.95 -0.89 12.04
C TYR A 110 -16.56 -0.25 12.04
N THR A 111 -16.47 1.03 12.34
CA THR A 111 -15.19 1.75 12.29
C THR A 111 -14.21 1.27 13.35
N THR A 112 -14.68 0.92 14.55
CA THR A 112 -13.83 0.43 15.63
C THR A 112 -13.26 -0.94 15.32
N VAL A 113 -14.09 -1.88 14.84
CA VAL A 113 -13.65 -3.24 14.49
C VAL A 113 -12.70 -3.22 13.31
N ILE A 114 -13.08 -2.54 12.22
CA ILE A 114 -12.28 -2.55 11.00
C ILE A 114 -10.93 -1.82 11.19
N ARG A 115 -10.89 -0.71 11.90
CA ARG A 115 -9.64 0.02 12.15
C ARG A 115 -8.81 -0.57 13.29
N GLY A 116 -9.41 -1.39 14.14
CA GLY A 116 -8.74 -2.06 15.26
C GLY A 116 -8.00 -3.34 14.88
N ILE A 117 -8.27 -3.93 13.71
CA ILE A 117 -7.65 -5.16 13.26
C ILE A 117 -6.67 -4.84 12.12
N PRO A 118 -5.42 -5.38 12.13
CA PRO A 118 -4.47 -5.20 11.03
C PRO A 118 -5.03 -5.67 9.69
N LEU A 119 -4.83 -4.88 8.62
CA LEU A 119 -5.35 -5.16 7.29
C LEU A 119 -4.97 -6.56 6.76
N ALA A 120 -3.72 -7.00 6.99
CA ALA A 120 -3.27 -8.34 6.61
C ALA A 120 -4.15 -9.45 7.22
N THR A 121 -4.44 -9.32 8.50
CA THR A 121 -5.30 -10.26 9.23
C THR A 121 -6.74 -10.22 8.71
N GLN A 122 -7.27 -9.02 8.47
CA GLN A 122 -8.61 -8.86 7.88
C GLN A 122 -8.70 -9.53 6.51
N LEU A 123 -7.73 -9.30 5.64
CA LEU A 123 -7.69 -9.87 4.30
C LEU A 123 -7.69 -11.40 4.35
N MET A 124 -6.89 -11.98 5.25
CA MET A 124 -6.83 -13.43 5.46
C MET A 124 -8.16 -13.98 6.00
N ILE A 125 -8.79 -13.30 6.96
CA ILE A 125 -10.11 -13.70 7.49
C ILE A 125 -11.15 -13.64 6.38
N PHE A 126 -11.23 -12.54 5.62
CA PHE A 126 -12.18 -12.42 4.52
C PHE A 126 -11.96 -13.52 3.48
N TYR A 127 -10.72 -13.76 3.07
CA TYR A 127 -10.46 -14.76 2.04
C TYR A 127 -10.68 -16.20 2.52
N PHE A 128 -10.05 -16.61 3.63
CA PHE A 128 -10.07 -18.00 4.06
C PHE A 128 -11.31 -18.41 4.86
N VAL A 129 -11.93 -17.48 5.59
CA VAL A 129 -13.04 -17.80 6.49
C VAL A 129 -14.38 -17.38 5.90
N VAL A 130 -14.49 -16.14 5.36
CA VAL A 130 -15.78 -15.60 4.93
C VAL A 130 -16.11 -16.01 3.50
N PHE A 131 -15.17 -15.82 2.56
CA PHE A 131 -15.45 -16.00 1.12
C PHE A 131 -14.96 -17.33 0.54
N ALA A 132 -14.10 -18.08 1.23
CA ALA A 132 -13.67 -19.40 0.78
C ALA A 132 -14.84 -20.36 0.50
N PRO A 133 -15.90 -20.43 1.35
CA PRO A 133 -17.04 -21.30 1.10
C PRO A 133 -17.85 -20.89 -0.13
N LEU A 134 -17.74 -19.62 -0.56
CA LEU A 134 -18.46 -19.07 -1.71
C LEU A 134 -17.72 -19.21 -3.04
N GLY A 135 -16.48 -19.74 -3.02
CA GLY A 135 -15.65 -19.90 -4.23
C GLY A 135 -15.33 -18.58 -4.94
N MET A 136 -15.31 -17.46 -4.22
CA MET A 136 -15.04 -16.15 -4.81
C MET A 136 -13.58 -16.04 -5.28
N ASP A 137 -13.39 -15.35 -6.40
CA ASP A 137 -12.07 -15.03 -6.92
C ASP A 137 -11.24 -14.18 -5.94
N ARG A 138 -9.93 -14.47 -5.86
CA ARG A 138 -9.01 -13.81 -4.92
C ARG A 138 -8.93 -12.30 -5.13
N LEU A 139 -8.94 -11.86 -6.39
CA LEU A 139 -8.88 -10.44 -6.73
C LEU A 139 -10.17 -9.73 -6.28
N ALA A 140 -11.33 -10.35 -6.48
CA ALA A 140 -12.61 -9.80 -6.03
C ALA A 140 -12.64 -9.69 -4.49
N VAL A 141 -12.19 -10.73 -3.79
CA VAL A 141 -12.09 -10.70 -2.32
C VAL A 141 -11.13 -9.60 -1.85
N ALA A 142 -9.97 -9.44 -2.51
CA ALA A 142 -9.05 -8.36 -2.21
C ALA A 142 -9.73 -6.99 -2.36
N ILE A 143 -10.35 -6.72 -3.50
CA ILE A 143 -11.05 -5.44 -3.76
C ILE A 143 -12.09 -5.15 -2.68
N LEU A 144 -12.90 -6.15 -2.30
CA LEU A 144 -13.91 -5.98 -1.25
C LEU A 144 -13.28 -5.73 0.12
N ALA A 145 -12.27 -6.51 0.51
CA ALA A 145 -11.60 -6.37 1.80
C ALA A 145 -10.93 -5.00 1.95
N TYR A 146 -10.19 -4.56 0.94
CA TYR A 146 -9.59 -3.22 0.90
C TYR A 146 -10.65 -2.13 0.86
N GLY A 147 -11.76 -2.33 0.13
CA GLY A 147 -12.87 -1.38 0.09
C GLY A 147 -13.56 -1.22 1.44
N ILE A 148 -13.80 -2.32 2.15
CA ILE A 148 -14.36 -2.30 3.51
C ILE A 148 -13.39 -1.61 4.48
N ASN A 149 -12.10 -1.89 4.37
CA ASN A 149 -11.07 -1.26 5.22
C ASN A 149 -11.00 0.25 4.95
N SER A 150 -10.78 0.67 3.71
CA SER A 150 -10.74 2.08 3.31
C SER A 150 -12.03 2.82 3.65
N GLY A 151 -13.19 2.15 3.57
CA GLY A 151 -14.48 2.71 3.97
C GLY A 151 -14.52 3.15 5.43
N ALA A 152 -13.87 2.42 6.33
CA ALA A 152 -13.80 2.79 7.73
C ALA A 152 -12.92 4.04 7.96
N TYR A 153 -11.80 4.18 7.23
CA TYR A 153 -10.97 5.37 7.25
C TYR A 153 -11.67 6.57 6.61
N CYS A 154 -12.27 6.39 5.43
CA CYS A 154 -13.07 7.42 4.77
C CYS A 154 -14.23 7.91 5.65
N THR A 155 -14.88 7.02 6.41
CA THR A 155 -15.91 7.37 7.38
C THR A 155 -15.41 8.41 8.39
N GLU A 156 -14.26 8.16 9.00
CA GLU A 156 -13.68 9.07 9.99
C GLU A 156 -13.20 10.38 9.39
N ILE A 157 -12.60 10.33 8.21
CA ILE A 157 -12.16 11.53 7.48
C ILE A 157 -13.35 12.42 7.17
N LEU A 158 -14.42 11.87 6.61
CA LEU A 158 -15.63 12.63 6.26
C LEU A 158 -16.35 13.14 7.50
N ARG A 159 -16.47 12.32 8.56
CA ARG A 159 -17.05 12.75 9.85
C ARG A 159 -16.27 13.92 10.45
N ALA A 160 -14.94 13.79 10.48
CA ALA A 160 -14.07 14.85 11.02
C ALA A 160 -14.21 16.15 10.22
N GLY A 161 -14.30 16.07 8.89
CA GLY A 161 -14.51 17.23 8.04
C GLY A 161 -15.85 17.92 8.27
N ILE A 162 -16.93 17.15 8.40
CA ILE A 162 -18.26 17.70 8.68
C ILE A 162 -18.29 18.36 10.06
N GLN A 163 -17.72 17.73 11.08
CA GLN A 163 -17.68 18.26 12.45
C GLN A 163 -16.65 19.38 12.63
N GLY A 164 -15.69 19.51 11.72
CA GLY A 164 -14.68 20.58 11.73
C GLY A 164 -15.16 21.90 11.13
N VAL A 165 -16.35 21.95 10.51
CA VAL A 165 -16.96 23.20 10.08
C VAL A 165 -17.46 23.97 11.29
N ASP A 166 -17.21 25.29 11.32
CA ASP A 166 -17.60 26.16 12.43
C ASP A 166 -19.10 26.04 12.71
N ILE A 167 -19.47 25.90 14.00
CA ILE A 167 -20.84 25.73 14.44
C ILE A 167 -21.73 26.95 14.07
N GLY A 168 -21.14 28.15 13.99
CA GLY A 168 -21.82 29.36 13.56
C GLY A 168 -22.40 29.25 12.15
N GLN A 169 -21.81 28.41 11.27
CA GLN A 169 -22.37 28.14 9.93
C GLN A 169 -23.70 27.37 10.02
N THR A 170 -23.82 26.48 11.01
CA THR A 170 -25.07 25.75 11.26
C THR A 170 -26.13 26.67 11.85
N GLU A 171 -25.75 27.52 12.82
CA GLU A 171 -26.62 28.51 13.46
C GLU A 171 -27.12 29.55 12.45
N ALA A 172 -26.25 30.06 11.60
CA ALA A 172 -26.60 30.98 10.53
C ALA A 172 -27.61 30.34 9.54
N GLY A 173 -27.38 29.08 9.15
CA GLY A 173 -28.31 28.35 8.28
C GLY A 173 -29.70 28.23 8.90
N HIS A 174 -29.78 27.89 10.19
CA HIS A 174 -31.05 27.78 10.91
C HIS A 174 -31.73 29.17 11.05
N SER A 175 -30.96 30.24 11.31
CA SER A 175 -31.47 31.61 11.40
C SER A 175 -32.08 32.10 10.09
N LEU A 176 -31.61 31.60 8.97
CA LEU A 176 -32.17 31.81 7.62
C LEU A 176 -33.39 30.91 7.31
N GLY A 177 -33.87 30.13 8.29
CA GLY A 177 -35.02 29.25 8.13
C GLY A 177 -34.72 27.94 7.39
N LEU A 178 -33.46 27.60 7.17
CA LEU A 178 -33.08 26.32 6.53
C LEU A 178 -33.29 25.16 7.52
N SER A 179 -33.85 24.07 7.03
CA SER A 179 -33.90 22.83 7.79
C SER A 179 -32.47 22.26 8.01
N HIS A 180 -32.33 21.40 9.01
CA HIS A 180 -31.04 20.74 9.31
C HIS A 180 -30.40 20.08 8.07
N TRP A 181 -31.22 19.39 7.24
CA TRP A 181 -30.74 18.76 6.00
C TRP A 181 -30.33 19.78 4.93
N GLN A 182 -31.06 20.87 4.81
CA GLN A 182 -30.73 21.95 3.86
C GLN A 182 -29.44 22.65 4.29
N THR A 183 -29.25 22.94 5.56
CA THR A 183 -28.03 23.51 6.14
C THR A 183 -26.84 22.58 5.88
N LEU A 184 -26.99 21.29 6.21
CA LEU A 184 -25.95 20.30 5.97
C LEU A 184 -25.55 20.26 4.48
N ARG A 185 -26.54 20.15 3.57
CA ARG A 185 -26.27 19.96 2.14
C ARG A 185 -25.73 21.22 1.46
N LYS A 186 -26.28 22.42 1.81
CA LYS A 186 -25.99 23.67 1.09
C LYS A 186 -24.83 24.46 1.69
N ILE A 187 -24.57 24.32 3.00
CA ILE A 187 -23.59 25.13 3.72
C ILE A 187 -22.43 24.26 4.22
N ILE A 188 -22.72 23.21 4.97
CA ILE A 188 -21.69 22.45 5.69
C ILE A 188 -20.94 21.52 4.74
N LEU A 189 -21.64 20.72 3.93
CA LEU A 189 -21.03 19.71 3.08
C LEU A 189 -20.02 20.26 2.06
N PRO A 190 -20.32 21.38 1.35
CA PRO A 190 -19.33 21.97 0.43
C PRO A 190 -18.03 22.39 1.12
N GLN A 191 -18.13 22.97 2.33
CA GLN A 191 -16.97 23.37 3.14
C GLN A 191 -16.22 22.14 3.65
N ALA A 192 -16.94 21.15 4.19
CA ALA A 192 -16.36 19.92 4.71
C ALA A 192 -15.59 19.15 3.62
N VAL A 193 -16.16 18.99 2.40
CA VAL A 193 -15.50 18.30 1.29
C VAL A 193 -14.17 18.97 0.94
N LYS A 194 -14.13 20.29 0.86
CA LYS A 194 -12.89 21.03 0.58
C LYS A 194 -11.84 20.80 1.69
N ALA A 195 -12.26 20.85 2.94
CA ALA A 195 -11.37 20.67 4.10
C ALA A 195 -10.76 19.27 4.17
N VAL A 196 -11.52 18.21 3.79
CA VAL A 196 -11.03 16.83 3.85
C VAL A 196 -10.25 16.37 2.64
N LEU A 197 -10.32 17.07 1.52
CA LEU A 197 -9.74 16.63 0.26
C LEU A 197 -8.25 16.24 0.35
N PRO A 198 -7.37 16.99 1.04
CA PRO A 198 -5.96 16.61 1.21
C PRO A 198 -5.80 15.28 1.96
N THR A 199 -6.55 15.10 3.05
CA THR A 199 -6.51 13.84 3.84
C THR A 199 -7.09 12.68 3.03
N TYR A 200 -8.13 12.94 2.25
CA TYR A 200 -8.77 11.96 1.39
C TYR A 200 -7.85 11.50 0.24
N ALA A 201 -7.11 12.43 -0.36
CA ALA A 201 -6.08 12.12 -1.34
C ALA A 201 -4.94 11.30 -0.73
N SER A 202 -4.54 11.62 0.50
CA SER A 202 -3.53 10.88 1.26
C SER A 202 -3.97 9.45 1.54
N GLU A 203 -5.26 9.22 1.88
CA GLU A 203 -5.83 7.89 2.07
C GLU A 203 -5.71 7.02 0.82
N PHE A 204 -5.99 7.57 -0.37
CA PHE A 204 -5.80 6.84 -1.63
C PHE A 204 -4.34 6.42 -1.86
N ILE A 205 -3.37 7.31 -1.55
CA ILE A 205 -1.94 7.00 -1.66
C ILE A 205 -1.53 5.91 -0.67
N VAL A 206 -2.06 5.93 0.54
CA VAL A 206 -1.82 4.89 1.55
C VAL A 206 -2.36 3.55 1.05
N LEU A 207 -3.59 3.52 0.54
CA LEU A 207 -4.25 2.33 0.02
C LEU A 207 -3.43 1.65 -1.09
N ILE A 208 -2.83 2.42 -2.01
CA ILE A 208 -1.93 1.86 -3.05
C ILE A 208 -0.76 1.10 -2.44
N LYS A 209 -0.13 1.61 -1.39
CA LYS A 209 0.98 0.92 -0.72
C LYS A 209 0.50 -0.32 0.04
N GLU A 210 -0.65 -0.25 0.63
CA GLU A 210 -1.25 -1.35 1.38
C GLU A 210 -1.63 -2.53 0.49
N THR A 211 -1.84 -2.33 -0.84
CA THR A 211 -2.09 -3.44 -1.76
C THR A 211 -1.00 -4.49 -1.75
N SER A 212 0.23 -4.16 -1.33
CA SER A 212 1.34 -5.10 -1.17
C SER A 212 1.01 -6.30 -0.28
N VAL A 213 0.05 -6.12 0.64
CA VAL A 213 -0.46 -7.17 1.53
C VAL A 213 -1.34 -8.20 0.79
N ALA A 214 -1.84 -7.90 -0.42
CA ALA A 214 -2.64 -8.82 -1.24
C ALA A 214 -1.88 -10.11 -1.61
N SER A 215 -0.55 -10.06 -1.58
CA SER A 215 0.31 -11.24 -1.75
C SER A 215 0.05 -12.36 -0.74
N PHE A 216 -0.48 -12.07 0.47
CA PHE A 216 -0.83 -13.09 1.48
C PHE A 216 -1.96 -14.02 1.06
N ILE A 217 -2.83 -13.59 0.15
CA ILE A 217 -3.88 -14.42 -0.46
C ILE A 217 -3.55 -14.80 -1.91
N ALA A 218 -2.25 -14.74 -2.26
CA ALA A 218 -1.71 -15.10 -3.57
C ALA A 218 -2.31 -14.30 -4.76
N VAL A 219 -2.72 -13.06 -4.53
CA VAL A 219 -2.99 -12.09 -5.62
C VAL A 219 -1.66 -11.58 -6.15
N THR A 220 -1.50 -11.59 -7.46
CA THR A 220 -0.25 -11.15 -8.11
C THR A 220 -0.26 -9.64 -8.32
N ASP A 221 -0.07 -8.90 -7.23
CA ASP A 221 0.20 -7.47 -7.22
C ASP A 221 1.66 -7.18 -7.58
N LEU A 222 2.08 -5.92 -7.56
CA LEU A 222 3.45 -5.50 -7.85
C LEU A 222 4.49 -6.17 -6.92
N THR A 223 4.18 -6.29 -5.63
CA THR A 223 5.08 -6.93 -4.65
C THR A 223 5.21 -8.42 -4.91
N LYS A 224 4.09 -9.10 -5.19
CA LYS A 224 4.09 -10.52 -5.54
C LYS A 224 4.82 -10.80 -6.84
N ALA A 225 4.69 -9.93 -7.82
CA ALA A 225 5.45 -10.03 -9.08
C ALA A 225 6.96 -9.96 -8.82
N GLY A 226 7.41 -9.02 -7.98
CA GLY A 226 8.81 -8.95 -7.54
C GLY A 226 9.27 -10.21 -6.79
N ASP A 227 8.43 -10.74 -5.90
CA ASP A 227 8.71 -11.98 -5.16
C ASP A 227 8.84 -13.21 -6.09
N MET A 228 7.99 -13.31 -7.12
CA MET A 228 8.09 -14.37 -8.14
C MET A 228 9.41 -14.29 -8.92
N ILE A 229 9.84 -13.08 -9.30
CA ILE A 229 11.13 -12.88 -9.99
C ILE A 229 12.29 -13.23 -9.05
N ARG A 230 12.23 -12.80 -7.80
CA ARG A 230 13.22 -13.15 -6.77
C ARG A 230 13.39 -14.66 -6.65
N ASN A 231 12.28 -15.39 -6.55
CA ASN A 231 12.30 -16.85 -6.40
C ASN A 231 12.81 -17.54 -7.67
N ALA A 232 12.51 -17.02 -8.87
CA ALA A 232 12.96 -17.59 -10.14
C ALA A 232 14.44 -17.33 -10.44
N THR A 233 15.00 -16.23 -9.92
CA THR A 233 16.37 -15.79 -10.24
C THR A 233 17.34 -15.93 -9.09
N TYR A 234 16.85 -16.26 -7.88
CA TYR A 234 17.59 -16.24 -6.61
C TYR A 234 18.28 -14.92 -6.33
N ASN A 235 17.82 -13.83 -6.98
CA ASN A 235 18.30 -12.48 -6.80
C ASN A 235 17.23 -11.66 -6.06
N ALA A 236 17.49 -11.29 -4.82
CA ALA A 236 16.55 -10.51 -4.00
C ALA A 236 16.62 -9.01 -4.29
N TRP A 237 17.83 -8.49 -4.57
CA TRP A 237 18.06 -7.05 -4.65
C TRP A 237 17.32 -6.37 -5.80
N ILE A 238 17.52 -6.89 -7.01
CA ILE A 238 17.01 -6.24 -8.22
C ILE A 238 15.48 -6.17 -8.24
N PRO A 239 14.74 -7.30 -8.04
CA PRO A 239 13.29 -7.26 -8.06
C PRO A 239 12.68 -6.40 -6.96
N LEU A 240 13.21 -6.51 -5.72
CA LEU A 240 12.68 -5.75 -4.58
C LEU A 240 12.93 -4.26 -4.71
N LEU A 241 14.15 -3.84 -5.14
CA LEU A 241 14.46 -2.44 -5.41
C LEU A 241 13.63 -1.90 -6.57
N THR A 242 13.40 -2.70 -7.61
CA THR A 242 12.54 -2.31 -8.73
C THR A 242 11.11 -2.03 -8.25
N CYS A 243 10.53 -2.92 -7.44
CA CYS A 243 9.21 -2.70 -6.85
C CYS A 243 9.19 -1.44 -5.98
N ALA A 244 10.19 -1.25 -5.12
CA ALA A 244 10.29 -0.08 -4.24
C ALA A 244 10.37 1.23 -5.04
N ILE A 245 11.18 1.27 -6.12
CA ILE A 245 11.29 2.44 -7.00
C ILE A 245 9.96 2.72 -7.71
N ILE A 246 9.27 1.70 -8.19
CA ILE A 246 7.98 1.87 -8.86
C ILE A 246 6.92 2.41 -7.88
N TYR A 247 6.83 1.86 -6.66
CA TYR A 247 5.96 2.39 -5.61
C TYR A 247 6.30 3.84 -5.28
N LEU A 248 7.58 4.17 -5.18
CA LEU A 248 8.03 5.54 -4.91
C LEU A 248 7.63 6.50 -6.04
N ILE A 249 7.86 6.13 -7.29
CA ILE A 249 7.46 6.95 -8.46
C ILE A 249 5.95 7.16 -8.46
N LEU A 250 5.17 6.10 -8.24
CA LEU A 250 3.72 6.15 -8.23
C LEU A 250 3.20 7.05 -7.09
N THR A 251 3.69 6.87 -5.88
CA THR A 251 3.25 7.64 -4.70
C THR A 251 3.67 9.10 -4.78
N VAL A 252 4.90 9.40 -5.18
CA VAL A 252 5.38 10.78 -5.38
C VAL A 252 4.63 11.46 -6.54
N GLY A 253 4.39 10.74 -7.63
CA GLY A 253 3.60 11.23 -8.76
C GLY A 253 2.19 11.63 -8.34
N LEU A 254 1.50 10.75 -7.60
CA LEU A 254 0.16 11.01 -7.09
C LEU A 254 0.13 12.16 -6.06
N THR A 255 1.10 12.21 -5.15
CA THR A 255 1.22 13.31 -4.18
C THR A 255 1.34 14.67 -4.88
N LYS A 256 2.17 14.75 -5.93
CA LYS A 256 2.29 15.98 -6.73
C LYS A 256 1.00 16.30 -7.48
N LEU A 257 0.35 15.30 -8.07
CA LEU A 257 -0.91 15.48 -8.80
C LEU A 257 -2.01 16.03 -7.88
N PHE A 258 -2.22 15.41 -6.72
CA PHE A 258 -3.22 15.86 -5.74
C PHE A 258 -2.87 17.24 -5.19
N GLY A 259 -1.61 17.51 -4.87
CA GLY A 259 -1.18 18.84 -4.42
C GLY A 259 -1.41 19.95 -5.47
N MET A 260 -1.37 19.63 -6.77
CA MET A 260 -1.76 20.59 -7.82
C MET A 260 -3.27 20.85 -7.81
N ILE A 261 -4.08 19.82 -7.61
CA ILE A 261 -5.55 19.95 -7.53
C ILE A 261 -5.94 20.80 -6.33
N GLU A 262 -5.36 20.52 -5.16
CA GLU A 262 -5.59 21.27 -3.91
C GLU A 262 -5.26 22.77 -4.08
N LYS A 263 -4.10 23.08 -4.68
CA LYS A 263 -3.71 24.47 -4.94
C LYS A 263 -4.67 25.21 -5.89
N ARG A 264 -5.24 24.52 -6.89
CA ARG A 264 -6.24 25.11 -7.78
C ARG A 264 -7.55 25.41 -7.05
N MET A 265 -7.99 24.48 -6.17
CA MET A 265 -9.22 24.68 -5.39
C MET A 265 -9.06 25.82 -4.38
N ALA A 266 -7.92 25.91 -3.69
CA ALA A 266 -7.65 27.01 -2.73
C ALA A 266 -7.59 28.39 -3.40
N LYS A 267 -7.23 28.48 -4.67
CA LYS A 267 -7.26 29.76 -5.43
C LYS A 267 -8.70 30.21 -5.76
N SER A 268 -9.58 29.25 -6.05
CA SER A 268 -10.99 29.55 -6.36
C SER A 268 -11.79 30.14 -5.18
N ASP A 269 -11.29 29.93 -3.96
CA ASP A 269 -11.96 30.47 -2.74
C ASP A 269 -11.52 31.90 -2.40
N ARG A 270 -10.48 32.44 -3.09
CA ARG A 270 -9.95 33.79 -2.86
C ARG A 270 -10.40 34.80 -3.93
N SER A 271 -11.08 34.34 -4.95
CA SER A 271 -11.68 35.15 -6.02
C SER A 271 -13.20 35.27 -5.82
#